data_8149d857d83129c4153637160d7498ff
#
_entry.id   8149d857d83129c4153637160d7498ff
#
_cell.length_a   1.000
_cell.length_b   1.000
_cell.length_c   1.000
_cell.angle_alpha   90.00
_cell.angle_beta   90.00
_cell.angle_gamma   90.00
#
_symmetry.space_group_name_H-M   'P 1'
#
loop_
_entity.id
_entity.type
_entity.pdbx_description
1 polymer ?
#
loop_
_entity_poly.entity_id
_entity_poly.type
_entity_poly.pdbx_seq_one_letter_code
_entity_poly.pdbx_strand_id
1 'polypeptide(L)'
;IPDKTIDSRILESARGEFLTKPYQEVSLRDICKKAGVTTGALYKRYENKEALFDALVEPTLVLIEEYSNQTETFNYNQLEKKDMETVWKNTSHTQNKFIDMIYDNKEGFLLLLCHSDGTKYHNFLHDFVNMVSSASMKFMNTMCKNGELEEVIDADEMHMLLTAYWSTMFEPLSMAYQGNKL
;
A
#
# COMPACT_ATOMS: atom_id res chain seq x y z
N ILE A 1 1.17 -32.35 3.12
CA ILE A 1 0.32 -31.14 3.01
C ILE A 1 0.89 -30.18 4.05
N PRO A 2 1.33 -28.94 3.66
CA PRO A 2 1.78 -27.96 4.63
C PRO A 2 0.65 -27.66 5.61
N ASP A 3 0.97 -27.69 6.91
CA ASP A 3 0.02 -27.35 7.95
C ASP A 3 -0.24 -25.84 7.93
N LYS A 4 -1.38 -25.41 7.39
CA LYS A 4 -1.79 -24.00 7.29
C LYS A 4 -1.80 -23.28 8.64
N THR A 5 -1.93 -24.03 9.75
CA THR A 5 -1.88 -23.45 11.10
C THR A 5 -0.49 -22.97 11.48
N ILE A 6 0.58 -23.60 10.94
CA ILE A 6 1.97 -23.18 11.17
C ILE A 6 2.24 -21.86 10.45
N ASP A 7 1.79 -21.70 9.20
CA ASP A 7 1.99 -20.49 8.44
C ASP A 7 1.29 -19.29 9.12
N SER A 8 0.04 -19.45 9.54
CA SER A 8 -0.70 -18.43 10.27
C SER A 8 0.02 -18.01 11.57
N ARG A 9 0.55 -18.97 12.37
CA ARG A 9 1.28 -18.66 13.59
C ARG A 9 2.59 -17.93 13.34
N ILE A 10 3.31 -18.30 12.26
CA ILE A 10 4.54 -17.61 11.86
C ILE A 10 4.21 -16.17 11.44
N LEU A 11 3.23 -15.98 10.57
CA LEU A 11 2.84 -14.65 10.08
C LEU A 11 2.32 -13.75 11.21
N GLU A 12 1.50 -14.27 12.12
CA GLU A 12 1.01 -13.50 13.28
C GLU A 12 2.17 -13.07 14.20
N SER A 13 3.07 -13.99 14.52
CA SER A 13 4.26 -13.70 15.34
C SER A 13 5.19 -12.71 14.63
N ALA A 14 5.41 -12.86 13.32
CA ALA A 14 6.24 -11.98 12.53
C ALA A 14 5.63 -10.57 12.46
N ARG A 15 4.32 -10.46 12.23
CA ARG A 15 3.62 -9.18 12.23
C ARG A 15 3.82 -8.41 13.53
N GLY A 16 3.65 -9.06 14.67
CA GLY A 16 3.89 -8.44 15.97
C GLY A 16 5.33 -7.98 16.17
N GLU A 17 6.33 -8.72 15.68
CA GLU A 17 7.73 -8.30 15.75
C GLU A 17 8.03 -7.12 14.82
N PHE A 18 7.62 -7.20 13.55
CA PHE A 18 7.89 -6.15 12.57
C PHE A 18 7.14 -4.84 12.87
N LEU A 19 5.96 -4.88 13.48
CA LEU A 19 5.24 -3.68 13.89
C LEU A 19 5.84 -3.02 15.15
N THR A 20 6.65 -3.71 15.93
CA THR A 20 7.18 -3.18 17.19
C THR A 20 8.65 -2.83 17.16
N LYS A 21 9.39 -3.29 16.15
CA LYS A 21 10.84 -3.12 16.01
C LYS A 21 11.23 -2.66 14.61
N PRO A 22 12.34 -1.93 14.44
CA PRO A 22 12.94 -1.71 13.14
C PRO A 22 13.23 -3.04 12.44
N TYR A 23 13.09 -3.08 11.12
CA TYR A 23 13.30 -4.30 10.32
C TYR A 23 14.64 -5.00 10.66
N GLN A 24 15.73 -4.23 10.81
CA GLN A 24 17.07 -4.77 11.08
C GLN A 24 17.13 -5.50 12.42
N GLU A 25 16.39 -5.06 13.43
CA GLU A 25 16.39 -5.60 14.79
C GLU A 25 15.47 -6.84 14.97
N VAL A 26 14.62 -7.11 13.98
CA VAL A 26 13.73 -8.28 14.03
C VAL A 26 14.52 -9.56 13.88
N SER A 27 14.34 -10.47 14.85
CA SER A 27 14.99 -11.78 14.93
C SER A 27 14.05 -12.90 14.48
N LEU A 28 14.44 -13.66 13.45
CA LEU A 28 13.68 -14.86 13.03
C LEU A 28 13.62 -15.93 14.14
N ARG A 29 14.61 -15.97 15.04
CA ARG A 29 14.58 -16.89 16.19
C ARG A 29 13.50 -16.52 17.20
N ASP A 30 13.31 -15.22 17.46
CA ASP A 30 12.26 -14.73 18.36
C ASP A 30 10.89 -14.98 17.77
N ILE A 31 10.72 -14.76 16.45
CA ILE A 31 9.50 -15.10 15.71
C ILE A 31 9.19 -16.59 15.88
N CYS A 32 10.18 -17.48 15.63
CA CYS A 32 9.99 -18.93 15.80
C CYS A 32 9.59 -19.31 17.22
N LYS A 33 10.26 -18.71 18.22
CA LYS A 33 9.96 -18.96 19.64
C LYS A 33 8.53 -18.56 20.00
N LYS A 34 8.08 -17.38 19.55
CA LYS A 34 6.71 -16.90 19.78
C LYS A 34 5.68 -17.75 19.03
N ALA A 35 5.96 -18.12 17.78
CA ALA A 35 5.10 -18.96 16.96
C ALA A 35 5.05 -20.43 17.42
N GLY A 36 5.93 -20.86 18.34
CA GLY A 36 6.04 -22.25 18.78
C GLY A 36 6.48 -23.19 17.65
N VAL A 37 7.40 -22.74 16.79
CA VAL A 37 7.93 -23.52 15.66
C VAL A 37 9.46 -23.55 15.69
N THR A 38 10.05 -24.51 14.97
CA THR A 38 11.51 -24.56 14.79
C THR A 38 11.94 -23.59 13.68
N THR A 39 13.19 -23.14 13.72
CA THR A 39 13.80 -22.34 12.65
C THR A 39 13.80 -23.09 11.32
N GLY A 40 14.02 -24.39 11.33
CA GLY A 40 13.91 -25.24 10.14
C GLY A 40 12.51 -25.27 9.53
N ALA A 41 11.46 -25.20 10.36
CA ALA A 41 10.08 -25.11 9.86
C ALA A 41 9.79 -23.76 9.22
N LEU A 42 10.38 -22.67 9.73
CA LEU A 42 10.30 -21.34 9.13
C LEU A 42 11.03 -21.29 7.80
N TYR A 43 12.30 -21.72 7.73
CA TYR A 43 13.09 -21.67 6.49
C TYR A 43 12.60 -22.59 5.37
N LYS A 44 11.77 -23.59 5.68
CA LYS A 44 11.05 -24.35 4.65
C LYS A 44 9.95 -23.57 3.94
N ARG A 45 9.49 -22.45 4.51
CA ARG A 45 8.37 -21.62 4.02
C ARG A 45 8.83 -20.28 3.49
N TYR A 46 9.76 -19.67 4.22
CA TYR A 46 10.29 -18.35 3.92
C TYR A 46 11.82 -18.46 3.87
N GLU A 47 12.39 -18.19 2.71
CA GLU A 47 13.82 -18.34 2.45
C GLU A 47 14.69 -17.48 3.37
N ASN A 48 14.20 -16.28 3.67
CA ASN A 48 14.91 -15.29 4.49
C ASN A 48 13.91 -14.34 5.18
N LYS A 49 14.45 -13.35 5.92
CA LYS A 49 13.65 -12.35 6.63
C LYS A 49 12.85 -11.46 5.67
N GLU A 50 13.40 -11.16 4.51
CA GLU A 50 12.72 -10.34 3.48
C GLU A 50 11.53 -11.09 2.90
N ALA A 51 11.66 -12.37 2.55
CA ALA A 51 10.56 -13.18 2.06
C ALA A 51 9.41 -13.30 3.09
N LEU A 52 9.74 -13.29 4.39
CA LEU A 52 8.72 -13.26 5.45
C LEU A 52 8.04 -11.89 5.54
N PHE A 53 8.79 -10.80 5.37
CA PHE A 53 8.24 -9.45 5.32
C PHE A 53 7.36 -9.27 4.09
N ASP A 54 7.80 -9.73 2.92
CA ASP A 54 7.04 -9.73 1.67
C ASP A 54 5.67 -10.39 1.87
N ALA A 55 5.62 -11.56 2.47
CA ALA A 55 4.36 -12.28 2.73
C ALA A 55 3.39 -11.52 3.65
N LEU A 56 3.89 -10.62 4.49
CA LEU A 56 3.06 -9.76 5.35
C LEU A 56 2.47 -8.56 4.61
N VAL A 57 3.22 -7.98 3.67
CA VAL A 57 2.81 -6.76 2.95
C VAL A 57 2.13 -7.04 1.61
N GLU A 58 2.37 -8.20 1.00
CA GLU A 58 1.79 -8.59 -0.29
C GLU A 58 0.27 -8.47 -0.35
N PRO A 59 -0.53 -8.89 0.66
CA PRO A 59 -1.97 -8.69 0.61
C PRO A 59 -2.38 -7.22 0.46
N THR A 60 -1.64 -6.31 1.11
CA THR A 60 -1.90 -4.86 1.01
C THR A 60 -1.51 -4.32 -0.37
N LEU A 61 -0.40 -4.78 -0.93
CA LEU A 61 0.03 -4.39 -2.27
C LEU A 61 -0.96 -4.86 -3.35
N VAL A 62 -1.46 -6.09 -3.23
CA VAL A 62 -2.50 -6.62 -4.13
C VAL A 62 -3.78 -5.80 -4.05
N LEU A 63 -4.23 -5.41 -2.86
CA LEU A 63 -5.40 -4.54 -2.68
C LEU A 63 -5.22 -3.17 -3.34
N ILE A 64 -4.03 -2.57 -3.22
CA ILE A 64 -3.70 -1.30 -3.87
C ILE A 64 -3.77 -1.44 -5.39
N GLU A 65 -3.19 -2.51 -5.94
CA GLU A 65 -3.17 -2.77 -7.37
C GLU A 65 -4.60 -3.02 -7.91
N GLU A 66 -5.38 -3.86 -7.25
CA GLU A 66 -6.77 -4.14 -7.63
C GLU A 66 -7.63 -2.86 -7.61
N TYR A 67 -7.48 -2.03 -6.57
CA TYR A 67 -8.18 -0.77 -6.45
C TYR A 67 -7.79 0.21 -7.57
N SER A 68 -6.50 0.33 -7.86
CA SER A 68 -5.98 1.17 -8.94
C SER A 68 -6.54 0.75 -10.30
N ASN A 69 -6.50 -0.55 -10.61
CA ASN A 69 -7.01 -1.11 -11.86
C ASN A 69 -8.52 -0.90 -12.03
N GLN A 70 -9.29 -1.10 -10.97
CA GLN A 70 -10.75 -0.88 -10.97
C GLN A 70 -11.08 0.59 -11.23
N THR A 71 -10.38 1.51 -10.56
CA THR A 71 -10.57 2.95 -10.70
C THR A 71 -10.20 3.43 -12.10
N GLU A 72 -9.06 2.99 -12.63
CA GLU A 72 -8.62 3.33 -13.98
C GLU A 72 -9.65 2.85 -15.02
N THR A 73 -10.04 1.58 -14.95
CA THR A 73 -11.02 0.98 -15.87
C THR A 73 -12.34 1.74 -15.82
N PHE A 74 -12.85 2.06 -14.64
CA PHE A 74 -14.08 2.82 -14.49
C PHE A 74 -13.98 4.20 -15.14
N ASN A 75 -12.94 4.96 -14.84
CA ASN A 75 -12.73 6.31 -15.34
C ASN A 75 -12.66 6.35 -16.87
N TYR A 76 -11.88 5.45 -17.49
CA TYR A 76 -11.80 5.37 -18.95
C TYR A 76 -13.13 4.99 -19.61
N ASN A 77 -13.90 4.08 -19.01
CA ASN A 77 -15.25 3.73 -19.49
C ASN A 77 -16.22 4.93 -19.46
N GLN A 78 -16.10 5.83 -18.47
CA GLN A 78 -16.92 7.04 -18.42
C GLN A 78 -16.44 8.10 -19.43
N LEU A 79 -15.13 8.23 -19.65
CA LEU A 79 -14.58 9.09 -20.70
C LEU A 79 -15.08 8.69 -22.10
N GLU A 80 -15.09 7.39 -22.41
CA GLU A 80 -15.65 6.89 -23.67
C GLU A 80 -17.12 7.27 -23.88
N LYS A 81 -17.89 7.31 -22.79
CA LYS A 81 -19.29 7.73 -22.77
C LYS A 81 -19.47 9.25 -22.72
N LYS A 82 -18.38 10.01 -22.59
CA LYS A 82 -18.38 11.48 -22.36
C LYS A 82 -19.19 11.88 -21.12
N ASP A 83 -19.22 11.03 -20.11
CA ASP A 83 -19.95 11.23 -18.86
C ASP A 83 -19.03 11.73 -17.74
N MET A 84 -18.54 12.95 -17.91
CA MET A 84 -17.66 13.60 -16.93
C MET A 84 -18.37 13.90 -15.61
N GLU A 85 -19.67 14.14 -15.62
CA GLU A 85 -20.43 14.36 -14.40
C GLU A 85 -20.37 13.14 -13.48
N THR A 86 -20.51 11.94 -14.05
CA THR A 86 -20.36 10.69 -13.29
C THR A 86 -18.92 10.48 -12.80
N VAL A 87 -17.90 10.83 -13.57
CA VAL A 87 -16.50 10.78 -13.11
C VAL A 87 -16.30 11.64 -11.87
N TRP A 88 -16.73 12.89 -11.89
CA TRP A 88 -16.59 13.81 -10.77
C TRP A 88 -17.39 13.38 -9.53
N LYS A 89 -18.62 12.92 -9.71
CA LYS A 89 -19.45 12.41 -8.59
C LYS A 89 -18.83 11.19 -7.91
N ASN A 90 -18.21 10.31 -8.68
CA ASN A 90 -17.56 9.13 -8.14
C ASN A 90 -16.21 9.38 -7.48
N THR A 91 -15.53 10.49 -7.76
CA THR A 91 -14.22 10.78 -7.17
C THR A 91 -14.28 10.76 -5.64
N SER A 92 -15.26 11.45 -5.05
CA SER A 92 -15.44 11.46 -3.59
C SER A 92 -15.76 10.08 -3.02
N HIS A 93 -16.59 9.30 -3.69
CA HIS A 93 -16.95 7.96 -3.25
C HIS A 93 -15.76 6.99 -3.34
N THR A 94 -14.99 7.10 -4.39
CA THR A 94 -13.77 6.32 -4.61
C THR A 94 -12.71 6.64 -3.56
N GLN A 95 -12.51 7.92 -3.22
CA GLN A 95 -11.61 8.33 -2.15
C GLN A 95 -12.01 7.75 -0.79
N ASN A 96 -13.30 7.80 -0.43
CA ASN A 96 -13.77 7.23 0.82
C ASN A 96 -13.51 5.72 0.89
N LYS A 97 -13.78 5.00 -0.18
CA LYS A 97 -13.47 3.55 -0.25
C LYS A 97 -11.97 3.26 -0.08
N PHE A 98 -11.10 4.10 -0.62
CA PHE A 98 -9.67 3.94 -0.44
C PHE A 98 -9.26 4.18 1.02
N ILE A 99 -9.84 5.18 1.66
CA ILE A 99 -9.63 5.44 3.09
C ILE A 99 -10.09 4.24 3.94
N ASP A 100 -11.29 3.74 3.68
CA ASP A 100 -11.80 2.54 4.37
C ASP A 100 -10.84 1.36 4.20
N MET A 101 -10.36 1.12 2.98
CA MET A 101 -9.37 0.08 2.67
C MET A 101 -8.06 0.26 3.47
N ILE A 102 -7.55 1.50 3.60
CA ILE A 102 -6.36 1.80 4.42
C ILE A 102 -6.61 1.40 5.88
N TYR A 103 -7.73 1.80 6.46
CA TYR A 103 -8.03 1.52 7.87
C TYR A 103 -8.32 0.04 8.13
N ASP A 104 -9.00 -0.64 7.22
CA ASP A 104 -9.26 -2.08 7.30
C ASP A 104 -7.96 -2.90 7.20
N ASN A 105 -6.95 -2.38 6.50
CA ASN A 105 -5.66 -3.02 6.29
C ASN A 105 -4.49 -2.25 6.94
N LYS A 106 -4.77 -1.52 8.00
CA LYS A 106 -3.83 -0.57 8.65
C LYS A 106 -2.46 -1.16 8.98
N GLU A 107 -2.40 -2.41 9.39
CA GLU A 107 -1.12 -3.06 9.77
C GLU A 107 -0.19 -3.23 8.57
N GLY A 108 -0.72 -3.63 7.41
CA GLY A 108 0.06 -3.73 6.18
C GLY A 108 0.56 -2.38 5.69
N PHE A 109 -0.29 -1.35 5.75
CA PHE A 109 0.13 0.03 5.45
C PHE A 109 1.18 0.54 6.44
N LEU A 110 1.05 0.25 7.74
CA LEU A 110 2.07 0.63 8.74
C LEU A 110 3.41 -0.06 8.50
N LEU A 111 3.40 -1.34 8.13
CA LEU A 111 4.63 -2.05 7.75
C LEU A 111 5.31 -1.36 6.56
N LEU A 112 4.57 -1.01 5.53
CA LEU A 112 5.11 -0.34 4.33
C LEU A 112 5.58 1.09 4.60
N LEU A 113 4.82 1.88 5.38
CA LEU A 113 5.12 3.29 5.63
C LEU A 113 6.17 3.53 6.72
N CYS A 114 6.19 2.70 7.77
CA CYS A 114 6.95 2.98 8.98
C CYS A 114 8.03 1.93 9.31
N HIS A 115 7.96 0.74 8.71
CA HIS A 115 8.82 -0.40 9.09
C HIS A 115 9.53 -1.06 7.92
N SER A 116 9.46 -0.47 6.73
CA SER A 116 10.07 -1.02 5.51
C SER A 116 11.54 -0.63 5.32
N ASP A 117 12.11 0.17 6.21
CA ASP A 117 13.51 0.61 6.14
C ASP A 117 14.47 -0.59 6.11
N GLY A 118 15.33 -0.66 5.08
CA GLY A 118 16.22 -1.80 4.85
C GLY A 118 15.60 -2.97 4.08
N THR A 119 14.38 -2.80 3.56
CA THR A 119 13.74 -3.71 2.60
C THR A 119 13.65 -3.05 1.22
N LYS A 120 13.23 -3.79 0.21
CA LYS A 120 12.94 -3.24 -1.13
C LYS A 120 11.79 -2.21 -1.14
N TYR A 121 11.00 -2.13 -0.06
CA TYR A 121 9.86 -1.20 0.07
C TYR A 121 10.20 0.10 0.81
N HIS A 122 11.48 0.37 1.10
CA HIS A 122 11.90 1.55 1.85
C HIS A 122 11.41 2.89 1.29
N ASN A 123 11.11 2.94 -0.01
CA ASN A 123 10.58 4.12 -0.69
C ASN A 123 9.07 4.00 -1.00
N PHE A 124 8.32 3.16 -0.29
CA PHE A 124 6.93 2.84 -0.61
C PHE A 124 6.07 4.07 -0.90
N LEU A 125 6.11 5.12 -0.07
CA LEU A 125 5.30 6.32 -0.29
C LEU A 125 5.66 7.01 -1.61
N HIS A 126 6.94 7.14 -1.91
CA HIS A 126 7.41 7.74 -3.16
C HIS A 126 6.98 6.91 -4.38
N ASP A 127 7.15 5.60 -4.33
CA ASP A 127 6.77 4.69 -5.42
C ASP A 127 5.26 4.68 -5.63
N PHE A 128 4.48 4.72 -4.55
CA PHE A 128 3.03 4.85 -4.59
C PHE A 128 2.61 6.18 -5.25
N VAL A 129 3.22 7.30 -4.86
CA VAL A 129 2.93 8.61 -5.46
C VAL A 129 3.31 8.64 -6.93
N ASN A 130 4.44 8.05 -7.32
CA ASN A 130 4.84 7.93 -8.74
C ASN A 130 3.80 7.15 -9.56
N MET A 131 3.29 6.05 -9.02
CA MET A 131 2.25 5.25 -9.67
C MET A 131 0.97 6.08 -9.88
N VAL A 132 0.49 6.76 -8.83
CA VAL A 132 -0.73 7.57 -8.90
C VAL A 132 -0.53 8.79 -9.82
N SER A 133 0.63 9.45 -9.77
CA SER A 133 0.96 10.59 -10.66
C SER A 133 0.93 10.17 -12.12
N SER A 134 1.55 9.04 -12.44
CA SER A 134 1.58 8.50 -13.81
C SER A 134 0.18 8.17 -14.32
N ALA A 135 -0.67 7.55 -13.50
CA ALA A 135 -2.04 7.24 -13.85
C ALA A 135 -2.88 8.52 -14.04
N SER A 136 -2.71 9.52 -13.15
CA SER A 136 -3.41 10.81 -13.24
C SER A 136 -3.02 11.59 -14.49
N MET A 137 -1.73 11.66 -14.80
CA MET A 137 -1.24 12.33 -16.02
C MET A 137 -1.76 11.66 -17.30
N LYS A 138 -1.76 10.32 -17.34
CA LYS A 138 -2.31 9.57 -18.47
C LYS A 138 -3.80 9.87 -18.67
N PHE A 139 -4.57 9.91 -17.58
CA PHE A 139 -5.99 10.22 -17.60
C PHE A 139 -6.25 11.66 -18.09
N MET A 140 -5.57 12.67 -17.51
CA MET A 140 -5.72 14.07 -17.90
C MET A 140 -5.30 14.32 -19.36
N ASN A 141 -4.22 13.69 -19.83
CA ASN A 141 -3.84 13.75 -21.24
C ASN A 141 -4.90 13.17 -22.18
N THR A 142 -5.64 12.15 -21.75
CA THR A 142 -6.75 11.59 -22.52
C THR A 142 -7.92 12.57 -22.57
N MET A 143 -8.24 13.24 -21.45
CA MET A 143 -9.26 14.30 -21.42
C MET A 143 -8.92 15.48 -22.34
N CYS A 144 -7.65 15.92 -22.36
CA CYS A 144 -7.20 16.95 -23.30
C CYS A 144 -7.39 16.52 -24.76
N LYS A 145 -7.01 15.31 -25.11
CA LYS A 145 -7.19 14.77 -26.47
C LYS A 145 -8.66 14.69 -26.87
N ASN A 146 -9.56 14.47 -25.93
CA ASN A 146 -11.00 14.42 -26.15
C ASN A 146 -11.64 15.83 -26.19
N GLY A 147 -10.89 16.90 -25.88
CA GLY A 147 -11.39 18.27 -25.81
C GLY A 147 -12.20 18.57 -24.54
N GLU A 148 -12.07 17.75 -23.51
CA GLU A 148 -12.77 17.90 -22.23
C GLU A 148 -11.94 18.69 -21.20
N LEU A 149 -10.65 18.88 -21.47
CA LEU A 149 -9.72 19.68 -20.68
C LEU A 149 -8.88 20.53 -21.64
N GLU A 150 -8.68 21.81 -21.32
CA GLU A 150 -7.91 22.71 -22.17
C GLU A 150 -6.41 22.52 -22.02
N GLU A 151 -5.95 22.28 -20.79
CA GLU A 151 -4.54 22.18 -20.44
C GLU A 151 -4.30 21.12 -19.35
N VAL A 152 -3.16 20.47 -19.36
CA VAL A 152 -2.69 19.55 -18.31
C VAL A 152 -1.58 20.24 -17.54
N ILE A 153 -1.60 20.13 -16.22
CA ILE A 153 -0.51 20.61 -15.38
C ILE A 153 0.79 19.85 -15.67
N ASP A 154 1.90 20.45 -15.32
CA ASP A 154 3.22 19.83 -15.42
C ASP A 154 3.32 18.54 -14.59
N ALA A 155 4.14 17.58 -15.03
CA ALA A 155 4.31 16.30 -14.34
C ALA A 155 4.95 16.46 -12.95
N ASP A 156 5.89 17.38 -12.80
CA ASP A 156 6.55 17.65 -11.51
C ASP A 156 5.56 18.34 -10.56
N GLU A 157 4.72 19.25 -11.07
CA GLU A 157 3.65 19.90 -10.31
C GLU A 157 2.61 18.86 -9.83
N MET A 158 2.17 17.95 -10.71
CA MET A 158 1.29 16.84 -10.34
C MET A 158 1.92 15.98 -9.23
N HIS A 159 3.18 15.63 -9.39
CA HIS A 159 3.90 14.83 -8.40
C HIS A 159 3.98 15.55 -7.03
N MET A 160 4.28 16.85 -7.01
CA MET A 160 4.32 17.63 -5.76
C MET A 160 2.96 17.69 -5.07
N LEU A 161 1.88 17.95 -5.82
CA LEU A 161 0.52 18.02 -5.29
C LEU A 161 0.09 16.66 -4.70
N LEU A 162 0.34 15.57 -5.41
CA LEU A 162 0.00 14.23 -4.95
C LEU A 162 0.88 13.77 -3.79
N THR A 163 2.15 14.19 -3.73
CA THR A 163 3.00 13.95 -2.56
C THR A 163 2.44 14.64 -1.32
N ALA A 164 2.06 15.90 -1.41
CA ALA A 164 1.45 16.63 -0.29
C ALA A 164 0.12 15.98 0.14
N TYR A 165 -0.73 15.63 -0.82
CA TYR A 165 -2.01 15.00 -0.55
C TYR A 165 -1.85 13.65 0.16
N TRP A 166 -1.08 12.72 -0.40
CA TRP A 166 -0.94 11.37 0.14
C TRP A 166 -0.15 11.34 1.45
N SER A 167 0.87 12.19 1.61
CA SER A 167 1.56 12.35 2.90
C SER A 167 0.57 12.75 3.99
N THR A 168 -0.32 13.71 3.73
CA THR A 168 -1.35 14.15 4.67
C THR A 168 -2.38 13.05 4.95
N MET A 169 -2.75 12.27 3.94
CA MET A 169 -3.71 11.16 4.09
C MET A 169 -3.17 10.00 4.93
N PHE A 170 -1.87 9.71 4.84
CA PHE A 170 -1.24 8.65 5.62
C PHE A 170 -0.76 9.11 7.01
N GLU A 171 -0.63 10.42 7.26
CA GLU A 171 -0.15 10.99 8.53
C GLU A 171 -0.92 10.49 9.76
N PRO A 172 -2.29 10.47 9.79
CA PRO A 172 -3.03 10.00 10.96
C PRO A 172 -2.72 8.54 11.32
N LEU A 173 -2.45 7.69 10.32
CA LEU A 173 -2.09 6.29 10.53
C LEU A 173 -0.73 6.18 11.24
N SER A 174 0.25 6.96 10.78
CA SER A 174 1.59 7.01 11.36
C SER A 174 1.59 7.61 12.77
N MET A 175 0.81 8.68 13.00
CA MET A 175 0.69 9.34 14.31
C MET A 175 0.00 8.43 15.34
N ALA A 176 -1.09 7.75 14.96
CA ALA A 176 -1.78 6.81 15.84
C ALA A 176 -0.87 5.66 16.28
N TYR A 177 0.03 5.22 15.41
CA TYR A 177 1.03 4.23 15.71
C TYR A 177 2.10 4.75 16.69
N GLN A 178 2.60 5.97 16.50
CA GLN A 178 3.59 6.58 17.40
C GLN A 178 3.00 6.88 18.79
N GLY A 179 1.75 7.31 18.87
CA GLY A 179 1.04 7.58 20.13
C GLY A 179 0.80 6.33 20.99
N ASN A 180 0.75 5.15 20.39
CA ASN A 180 0.64 3.88 21.13
C ASN A 180 1.99 3.35 21.65
N LYS A 181 3.10 4.04 21.39
CA LYS A 181 4.45 3.70 21.91
C LYS A 181 4.82 4.44 23.19
N LEU A 182 3.99 5.41 23.63
CA LEU A 182 4.15 6.14 24.90
C LEU A 182 3.27 5.54 25.98
#